data_72e04a1abf7f8e8730fad578690a9c7f
#
_entry.id   72e04a1abf7f8e8730fad578690a9c7f
#
_cell.length_a   1.000
_cell.length_b   1.000
_cell.length_c   1.000
_cell.angle_alpha   90.00
_cell.angle_beta   90.00
_cell.angle_gamma   90.00
#
_symmetry.space_group_name_H-M   'P 1'
#
loop_
_entity.id
_entity.type
_entity.pdbx_description
1 polymer ?
#
loop_
_entity_poly.entity_id
_entity_poly.type
_entity_poly.pdbx_seq_one_letter_code
_entity_poly.pdbx_strand_id
1 'polypeptide(L)'
;VIDGHLDFKELNIPGLHFSKVRGDLHYEDALLKFTNVKGNVFGGTVEAFGDYHLDTKYYNIDALGHELLGSIAARNGKIKCKVELDFKIRSKGDPKTALTYGSFKSGKGSYYIIPFDSISGEFSNQNKHLEFKNVVIETKMGTIKTDAFDIVNGKLHIGEIYLEEPENGQTIKII
;
A
#
# COMPACT_ATOMS: atom_id res chain seq x y z
N VAL A 1 -22.92 4.26 -24.76
CA VAL A 1 -21.53 3.77 -24.68
C VAL A 1 -20.58 4.89 -25.07
N ILE A 2 -19.61 5.21 -24.23
CA ILE A 2 -18.56 6.21 -24.51
C ILE A 2 -17.23 5.59 -24.17
N ASP A 3 -16.31 5.58 -25.11
CA ASP A 3 -14.91 5.23 -24.92
C ASP A 3 -14.05 6.48 -24.96
N GLY A 4 -13.05 6.55 -24.09
CA GLY A 4 -12.17 7.70 -23.98
C GLY A 4 -10.82 7.35 -23.39
N HIS A 5 -9.93 8.35 -23.40
CA HIS A 5 -8.60 8.24 -22.78
C HIS A 5 -8.46 9.25 -21.67
N LEU A 6 -7.78 8.84 -20.60
CA LEU A 6 -7.34 9.71 -19.52
C LEU A 6 -5.92 10.17 -19.82
N ASP A 7 -5.67 11.47 -19.72
CA ASP A 7 -4.33 12.04 -19.78
C ASP A 7 -4.27 13.26 -18.86
N PHE A 8 -3.76 13.06 -17.65
CA PHE A 8 -3.60 14.12 -16.66
C PHE A 8 -2.13 14.34 -16.36
N LYS A 9 -1.67 15.57 -16.44
CA LYS A 9 -0.33 15.92 -15.97
C LYS A 9 -0.18 15.67 -14.48
N GLU A 10 -1.20 16.03 -13.72
CA GLU A 10 -1.27 15.91 -12.26
C GLU A 10 -2.69 15.54 -11.85
N LEU A 11 -2.80 14.66 -10.86
CA LEU A 11 -4.06 14.27 -10.24
C LEU A 11 -3.86 14.26 -8.72
N ASN A 12 -4.63 15.07 -8.01
CA ASN A 12 -4.58 15.14 -6.56
C ASN A 12 -5.82 14.48 -5.97
N ILE A 13 -5.59 13.49 -5.13
CA ILE A 13 -6.58 12.87 -4.26
C ILE A 13 -6.13 13.13 -2.83
N PRO A 14 -7.03 13.31 -1.84
CA PRO A 14 -6.61 13.57 -0.46
C PRO A 14 -5.54 12.60 0.04
N GLY A 15 -4.35 13.13 0.32
CA GLY A 15 -3.19 12.37 0.77
C GLY A 15 -2.32 11.74 -0.31
N LEU A 16 -2.71 11.85 -1.61
CA LEU A 16 -2.00 11.25 -2.74
C LEU A 16 -1.82 12.27 -3.87
N HIS A 17 -0.61 12.38 -4.37
CA HIS A 17 -0.28 13.20 -5.53
C HIS A 17 0.26 12.29 -6.64
N PHE A 18 -0.47 12.24 -7.75
CA PHE A 18 -0.08 11.48 -8.94
C PHE A 18 0.35 12.43 -10.04
N SER A 19 1.33 12.03 -10.83
CA SER A 19 1.72 12.72 -12.05
C SER A 19 1.73 11.80 -13.25
N LYS A 20 1.58 12.38 -14.44
CA LYS A 20 1.62 11.65 -15.72
C LYS A 20 0.63 10.49 -15.77
N VAL A 21 -0.60 10.72 -15.32
CA VAL A 21 -1.64 9.68 -15.28
C VAL A 21 -2.23 9.51 -16.66
N ARG A 22 -2.19 8.27 -17.17
CA ARG A 22 -2.78 7.88 -18.45
C ARG A 22 -3.56 6.59 -18.28
N GLY A 23 -4.58 6.41 -19.09
CA GLY A 23 -5.40 5.20 -19.08
C GLY A 23 -6.54 5.24 -20.08
N ASP A 24 -7.31 4.17 -20.09
CA ASP A 24 -8.50 4.02 -20.92
C ASP A 24 -9.75 4.09 -20.06
N LEU A 25 -10.80 4.70 -20.60
CA LEU A 25 -12.07 4.91 -19.96
C LEU A 25 -13.19 4.35 -20.82
N HIS A 26 -14.07 3.60 -20.21
CA HIS A 26 -15.30 3.11 -20.82
C HIS A 26 -16.50 3.46 -19.93
N TYR A 27 -17.50 4.08 -20.52
CA TYR A 27 -18.74 4.46 -19.83
C TYR A 27 -19.96 3.86 -20.48
N GLU A 28 -20.74 3.12 -19.71
CA GLU A 28 -22.03 2.53 -20.12
C GLU A 28 -22.94 2.35 -18.89
N ASP A 29 -24.21 2.68 -19.03
CA ASP A 29 -25.26 2.44 -18.01
C ASP A 29 -24.88 2.87 -16.57
N ALA A 30 -24.43 4.11 -16.43
CA ALA A 30 -23.95 4.69 -15.16
C ALA A 30 -22.72 3.99 -14.56
N LEU A 31 -22.10 3.07 -15.29
CA LEU A 31 -20.86 2.41 -14.90
C LEU A 31 -19.68 3.00 -15.67
N LEU A 32 -18.70 3.49 -14.94
CA LEU A 32 -17.44 3.98 -15.44
C LEU A 32 -16.36 2.93 -15.16
N LYS A 33 -15.80 2.34 -16.20
CA LYS A 33 -14.66 1.42 -16.11
C LYS A 33 -13.39 2.13 -16.55
N PHE A 34 -12.33 1.96 -15.82
CA PHE A 34 -11.01 2.42 -16.20
C PHE A 34 -10.03 1.24 -16.22
N THR A 35 -9.23 1.19 -17.29
CA THR A 35 -8.26 0.14 -17.53
C THR A 35 -6.93 0.76 -17.96
N ASN A 36 -5.85 -0.02 -17.84
CA ASN A 36 -4.52 0.40 -18.24
C ASN A 36 -4.08 1.75 -17.63
N VAL A 37 -4.62 2.09 -16.46
CA VAL A 37 -4.25 3.35 -15.80
C VAL A 37 -2.84 3.22 -15.27
N LYS A 38 -1.97 4.15 -15.66
CA LYS A 38 -0.58 4.25 -15.22
C LYS A 38 -0.29 5.67 -14.78
N GLY A 39 0.51 5.80 -13.73
CA GLY A 39 0.93 7.10 -13.23
C GLY A 39 2.13 6.99 -12.31
N ASN A 40 2.68 8.15 -11.92
CA ASN A 40 3.76 8.21 -10.95
C ASN A 40 3.20 8.61 -9.59
N VAL A 41 3.66 7.95 -8.54
CA VAL A 41 3.30 8.24 -7.14
C VAL A 41 4.45 7.83 -6.24
N PHE A 42 4.70 8.56 -5.17
CA PHE A 42 5.75 8.26 -4.18
C PHE A 42 7.13 7.96 -4.78
N GLY A 43 7.50 8.63 -5.86
CA GLY A 43 8.78 8.45 -6.53
C GLY A 43 8.93 7.17 -7.38
N GLY A 44 7.87 6.36 -7.45
CA GLY A 44 7.76 5.17 -8.29
C GLY A 44 6.58 5.27 -9.24
N THR A 45 6.07 4.13 -9.68
CA THR A 45 4.95 4.02 -10.62
C THR A 45 3.80 3.23 -10.04
N VAL A 46 2.60 3.47 -10.54
CA VAL A 46 1.40 2.69 -10.22
C VAL A 46 0.69 2.29 -11.49
N GLU A 47 0.16 1.08 -11.51
CA GLU A 47 -0.77 0.58 -12.52
C GLU A 47 -2.09 0.24 -11.83
N ALA A 48 -3.22 0.64 -12.41
CA ALA A 48 -4.52 0.43 -11.80
C ALA A 48 -5.60 0.13 -12.84
N PHE A 49 -6.63 -0.58 -12.38
CA PHE A 49 -7.88 -0.75 -13.09
C PHE A 49 -9.04 -0.81 -12.10
N GLY A 50 -10.23 -0.58 -12.56
CA GLY A 50 -11.39 -0.63 -11.68
C GLY A 50 -12.66 -0.09 -12.30
N ASP A 51 -13.63 0.12 -11.46
CA ASP A 51 -14.93 0.63 -11.82
C ASP A 51 -15.48 1.61 -10.78
N TYR A 52 -16.37 2.48 -11.26
CA TYR A 52 -17.09 3.44 -10.43
C TYR A 52 -18.55 3.52 -10.91
N HIS A 53 -19.49 3.29 -10.01
CA HIS A 53 -20.93 3.39 -10.27
C HIS A 53 -21.42 4.82 -9.92
N LEU A 54 -21.84 5.57 -10.92
CA LEU A 54 -22.22 6.96 -10.77
C LEU A 54 -23.49 7.17 -9.93
N ASP A 55 -24.39 6.21 -9.93
CA ASP A 55 -25.65 6.23 -9.20
C ASP A 55 -25.48 5.90 -7.71
N THR A 56 -24.81 4.77 -7.42
CA THR A 56 -24.58 4.29 -6.06
C THR A 56 -23.32 4.85 -5.40
N LYS A 57 -22.42 5.43 -6.19
CA LYS A 57 -21.07 5.85 -5.78
C LYS A 57 -20.16 4.69 -5.32
N TYR A 58 -20.54 3.46 -5.63
CA TYR A 58 -19.71 2.30 -5.36
C TYR A 58 -18.50 2.29 -6.28
N TYR A 59 -17.35 1.90 -5.77
CA TYR A 59 -16.17 1.72 -6.59
C TYR A 59 -15.27 0.59 -6.09
N ASN A 60 -14.61 -0.03 -7.06
CA ASN A 60 -13.61 -1.05 -6.87
C ASN A 60 -12.37 -0.64 -7.66
N ILE A 61 -11.22 -0.63 -7.00
CA ILE A 61 -9.94 -0.31 -7.62
C ILE A 61 -8.95 -1.40 -7.22
N ASP A 62 -8.26 -1.97 -8.19
CA ASP A 62 -7.11 -2.85 -8.00
C ASP A 62 -5.89 -2.15 -8.56
N ALA A 63 -4.79 -2.14 -7.82
CA ALA A 63 -3.59 -1.40 -8.19
C ALA A 63 -2.30 -2.10 -7.76
N LEU A 64 -1.26 -1.91 -8.58
CA LEU A 64 0.10 -2.35 -8.33
C LEU A 64 1.02 -1.14 -8.30
N GLY A 65 1.76 -0.98 -7.21
CA GLY A 65 2.80 0.03 -7.08
C GLY A 65 4.18 -0.59 -7.25
N HIS A 66 5.03 0.05 -8.04
CA HIS A 66 6.37 -0.43 -8.33
C HIS A 66 7.42 0.59 -7.94
N GLU A 67 8.48 0.12 -7.28
CA GLU A 67 9.62 0.92 -6.86
C GLU A 67 9.25 2.19 -6.07
N LEU A 68 8.19 2.14 -5.29
CA LEU A 68 7.75 3.26 -4.45
C LEU A 68 8.79 3.57 -3.39
N LEU A 69 9.15 4.83 -3.21
CA LEU A 69 10.07 5.22 -2.14
C LEU A 69 9.40 5.07 -0.78
N GLY A 70 9.89 4.14 0.02
CA GLY A 70 9.33 3.82 1.34
C GLY A 70 9.30 5.02 2.29
N SER A 71 10.29 5.91 2.21
CA SER A 71 10.35 7.15 2.98
C SER A 71 9.15 8.09 2.70
N ILE A 72 8.73 8.17 1.45
CA ILE A 72 7.60 9.01 1.03
C ILE A 72 6.28 8.29 1.32
N ALA A 73 6.16 7.03 0.93
CA ALA A 73 4.93 6.25 1.12
C ALA A 73 4.55 6.11 2.61
N ALA A 74 5.53 5.86 3.48
CA ALA A 74 5.32 5.76 4.93
C ALA A 74 5.38 7.12 5.65
N ARG A 75 5.65 8.22 4.94
CA ARG A 75 5.88 9.56 5.51
C ARG A 75 6.91 9.55 6.64
N ASN A 76 7.95 8.75 6.46
CA ASN A 76 9.00 8.56 7.44
C ASN A 76 10.37 8.53 6.75
N GLY A 77 11.10 9.64 6.82
CA GLY A 77 12.42 9.81 6.20
C GLY A 77 13.52 8.88 6.72
N LYS A 78 13.26 8.14 7.81
CA LYS A 78 14.18 7.16 8.38
C LYS A 78 14.17 5.83 7.64
N ILE A 79 13.13 5.57 6.85
CA ILE A 79 12.99 4.37 6.02
C ILE A 79 13.64 4.63 4.67
N LYS A 80 14.60 3.82 4.31
CA LYS A 80 15.29 3.86 3.01
C LYS A 80 15.15 2.51 2.32
N CYS A 81 14.14 2.37 1.50
CA CYS A 81 13.90 1.19 0.65
C CYS A 81 12.99 1.55 -0.51
N LYS A 82 12.93 0.65 -1.49
CA LYS A 82 11.92 0.66 -2.53
C LYS A 82 10.89 -0.42 -2.24
N VAL A 83 9.62 -0.09 -2.40
CA VAL A 83 8.48 -0.94 -2.03
C VAL A 83 7.68 -1.30 -3.26
N GLU A 84 7.37 -2.57 -3.40
CA GLU A 84 6.33 -3.09 -4.28
C GLU A 84 5.04 -3.23 -3.48
N LEU A 85 3.93 -2.78 -4.04
CA LEU A 85 2.63 -2.73 -3.37
C LEU A 85 1.56 -3.36 -4.25
N ASP A 86 0.83 -4.33 -3.73
CA ASP A 86 -0.39 -4.87 -4.34
C ASP A 86 -1.55 -4.50 -3.44
N PHE A 87 -2.49 -3.71 -3.93
CA PHE A 87 -3.59 -3.25 -3.08
C PHE A 87 -4.92 -3.13 -3.82
N LYS A 88 -5.97 -3.20 -3.05
CA LYS A 88 -7.36 -3.10 -3.50
C LYS A 88 -8.08 -2.06 -2.67
N ILE A 89 -8.94 -1.29 -3.31
CA ILE A 89 -9.84 -0.36 -2.65
C ILE A 89 -11.27 -0.77 -2.99
N ARG A 90 -12.10 -0.87 -1.96
CA ARG A 90 -13.52 -1.21 -2.08
C ARG A 90 -14.34 -0.18 -1.31
N SER A 91 -15.34 0.41 -1.96
CA SER A 91 -16.21 1.40 -1.34
C SER A 91 -17.66 1.18 -1.74
N LYS A 92 -18.55 1.36 -0.77
CA LYS A 92 -20.00 1.34 -0.95
C LYS A 92 -20.60 2.75 -0.83
N GLY A 93 -19.85 3.75 -1.35
CA GLY A 93 -20.30 5.14 -1.46
C GLY A 93 -19.99 6.01 -0.24
N ASP A 94 -19.91 5.48 0.96
CA ASP A 94 -19.47 6.22 2.15
C ASP A 94 -17.94 6.15 2.27
N PRO A 95 -17.20 7.27 2.20
CA PRO A 95 -15.76 7.30 2.35
C PRO A 95 -15.23 6.70 3.67
N LYS A 96 -16.05 6.73 4.74
CA LYS A 96 -15.69 6.15 6.03
C LYS A 96 -15.70 4.62 6.02
N THR A 97 -16.45 4.03 5.10
CA THR A 97 -16.54 2.58 4.94
C THR A 97 -15.62 2.03 3.84
N ALA A 98 -14.93 2.91 3.14
CA ALA A 98 -13.95 2.50 2.14
C ALA A 98 -12.85 1.66 2.81
N LEU A 99 -12.64 0.46 2.27
CA LEU A 99 -11.61 -0.47 2.72
C LEU A 99 -10.47 -0.51 1.70
N THR A 100 -9.26 -0.18 2.14
CA THR A 100 -8.04 -0.42 1.38
C THR A 100 -7.28 -1.56 2.04
N TYR A 101 -6.88 -2.56 1.27
CA TYR A 101 -6.12 -3.70 1.79
C TYR A 101 -5.20 -4.27 0.72
N GLY A 102 -4.17 -4.96 1.16
CA GLY A 102 -3.21 -5.57 0.25
C GLY A 102 -1.96 -6.08 0.92
N SER A 103 -0.91 -6.23 0.13
CA SER A 103 0.39 -6.68 0.57
C SER A 103 1.51 -5.74 0.09
N PHE A 104 2.60 -5.74 0.81
CA PHE A 104 3.80 -5.00 0.45
C PHE A 104 5.04 -5.85 0.62
N LYS A 105 6.05 -5.55 -0.18
CA LYS A 105 7.39 -6.13 -0.04
C LYS A 105 8.44 -5.12 -0.49
N SER A 106 9.61 -5.18 0.15
CA SER A 106 10.79 -4.47 -0.28
C SER A 106 11.98 -5.40 -0.38
N GLY A 107 12.99 -5.02 -1.15
CA GLY A 107 14.33 -5.58 -1.05
C GLY A 107 15.14 -4.92 0.04
N LYS A 108 16.46 -4.90 -0.15
CA LYS A 108 17.41 -4.29 0.80
C LYS A 108 17.09 -2.83 1.09
N GLY A 109 17.26 -2.48 2.34
CA GLY A 109 17.05 -1.12 2.81
C GLY A 109 17.59 -0.92 4.21
N SER A 110 17.19 0.18 4.85
CA SER A 110 17.52 0.47 6.24
C SER A 110 16.41 1.25 6.94
N TYR A 111 16.31 1.06 8.23
CA TYR A 111 15.59 1.94 9.15
C TYR A 111 16.61 2.65 10.01
N TYR A 112 16.76 3.98 9.84
CA TYR A 112 17.92 4.70 10.35
C TYR A 112 19.22 4.07 9.82
N ILE A 113 20.08 3.63 10.75
CA ILE A 113 21.35 2.96 10.49
C ILE A 113 21.24 1.43 10.52
N ILE A 114 20.06 0.88 10.83
CA ILE A 114 19.85 -0.57 10.93
C ILE A 114 19.49 -1.12 9.55
N PRO A 115 20.38 -1.90 8.91
CA PRO A 115 20.09 -2.48 7.61
C PRO A 115 19.16 -3.69 7.73
N PHE A 116 18.37 -3.90 6.70
CA PHE A 116 17.58 -5.12 6.50
C PHE A 116 17.73 -5.62 5.04
N ASP A 117 17.54 -6.91 4.83
CA ASP A 117 17.61 -7.53 3.51
C ASP A 117 16.26 -7.50 2.80
N SER A 118 15.16 -7.61 3.54
CA SER A 118 13.80 -7.45 3.01
C SER A 118 12.80 -7.12 4.12
N ILE A 119 11.68 -6.52 3.72
CA ILE A 119 10.47 -6.40 4.54
C ILE A 119 9.28 -6.83 3.70
N SER A 120 8.38 -7.60 4.29
CA SER A 120 7.10 -7.95 3.66
C SER A 120 5.99 -8.00 4.69
N GLY A 121 4.76 -7.90 4.24
CA GLY A 121 3.59 -7.98 5.09
C GLY A 121 2.30 -7.68 4.35
N GLU A 122 1.22 -7.72 5.10
CA GLU A 122 -0.12 -7.35 4.66
C GLU A 122 -0.59 -6.11 5.41
N PHE A 123 -1.50 -5.37 4.82
CA PHE A 123 -2.10 -4.20 5.46
C PHE A 123 -3.58 -4.08 5.11
N SER A 124 -4.31 -3.45 5.99
CA SER A 124 -5.66 -2.97 5.73
C SER A 124 -5.87 -1.60 6.37
N ASN A 125 -6.66 -0.76 5.72
CA ASN A 125 -6.99 0.57 6.21
C ASN A 125 -8.48 0.84 6.01
N GLN A 126 -9.17 1.18 7.09
CA GLN A 126 -10.56 1.61 7.09
C GLN A 126 -10.77 2.65 8.20
N ASN A 127 -11.41 3.75 7.85
CA ASN A 127 -11.79 4.80 8.82
C ASN A 127 -10.67 5.19 9.81
N LYS A 128 -9.48 5.53 9.30
CA LYS A 128 -8.29 5.91 10.09
C LYS A 128 -7.71 4.79 10.98
N HIS A 129 -8.14 3.57 10.77
CA HIS A 129 -7.55 2.38 11.36
C HIS A 129 -6.70 1.69 10.30
N LEU A 130 -5.38 1.78 10.44
CA LEU A 130 -4.40 1.11 9.59
C LEU A 130 -3.82 -0.07 10.37
N GLU A 131 -4.05 -1.26 9.88
CA GLU A 131 -3.59 -2.52 10.47
C GLU A 131 -2.55 -3.17 9.56
N PHE A 132 -1.50 -3.70 10.17
CA PHE A 132 -0.48 -4.51 9.50
C PHE A 132 -0.47 -5.91 10.10
N LYS A 133 -0.37 -6.93 9.25
CA LYS A 133 -0.33 -8.34 9.63
C LYS A 133 0.82 -9.07 8.97
N ASN A 134 1.25 -10.15 9.61
CA ASN A 134 2.25 -11.07 9.04
C ASN A 134 3.52 -10.32 8.57
N VAL A 135 3.95 -9.32 9.34
CA VAL A 135 5.14 -8.54 8.97
C VAL A 135 6.40 -9.34 9.29
N VAL A 136 7.22 -9.50 8.27
CA VAL A 136 8.50 -10.22 8.34
C VAL A 136 9.61 -9.29 7.87
N ILE A 137 10.66 -9.16 8.69
CA ILE A 137 11.84 -8.35 8.40
C ILE A 137 13.05 -9.27 8.46
N GLU A 138 13.69 -9.50 7.31
CA GLU A 138 14.92 -10.26 7.22
C GLU A 138 16.13 -9.37 7.48
N THR A 139 16.96 -9.78 8.41
CA THR A 139 18.21 -9.10 8.74
C THR A 139 19.37 -10.07 8.85
N LYS A 140 20.60 -9.57 8.90
CA LYS A 140 21.78 -10.40 9.14
C LYS A 140 21.81 -11.06 10.54
N MET A 141 21.06 -10.49 11.50
CA MET A 141 20.97 -11.00 12.87
C MET A 141 19.86 -12.05 13.03
N GLY A 142 19.01 -12.19 12.04
CA GLY A 142 17.86 -13.10 12.06
C GLY A 142 16.61 -12.50 11.47
N THR A 143 15.52 -13.22 11.56
CA THR A 143 14.21 -12.86 11.06
C THR A 143 13.37 -12.27 12.19
N ILE A 144 12.92 -11.04 12.03
CA ILE A 144 11.99 -10.38 12.94
C ILE A 144 10.58 -10.60 12.42
N LYS A 145 9.70 -11.12 13.25
CA LYS A 145 8.28 -11.37 12.92
C LYS A 145 7.37 -10.67 13.90
N THR A 146 6.28 -10.11 13.39
CA THR A 146 5.18 -9.64 14.21
C THR A 146 3.86 -10.06 13.57
N ASP A 147 2.96 -10.62 14.37
CA ASP A 147 1.67 -11.10 13.88
C ASP A 147 0.78 -9.94 13.46
N ALA A 148 0.73 -8.89 14.29
CA ALA A 148 -0.04 -7.68 13.97
C ALA A 148 0.46 -6.47 14.74
N PHE A 149 0.36 -5.31 14.11
CA PHE A 149 0.36 -4.01 14.76
C PHE A 149 -0.60 -3.07 14.03
N ASP A 150 -1.09 -2.06 14.72
CA ASP A 150 -2.04 -1.13 14.11
C ASP A 150 -1.77 0.33 14.49
N ILE A 151 -2.33 1.22 13.69
CA ILE A 151 -2.36 2.65 13.93
C ILE A 151 -3.82 3.09 13.94
N VAL A 152 -4.33 3.43 15.11
CA VAL A 152 -5.69 3.92 15.30
C VAL A 152 -5.65 5.39 15.68
N ASN A 153 -6.28 6.24 14.87
CA ASN A 153 -6.28 7.69 15.09
C ASN A 153 -4.87 8.27 15.32
N GLY A 154 -3.85 7.75 14.60
CA GLY A 154 -2.47 8.18 14.70
C GLY A 154 -1.68 7.61 15.89
N LYS A 155 -2.28 6.76 16.72
CA LYS A 155 -1.61 6.06 17.83
C LYS A 155 -1.20 4.65 17.40
N LEU A 156 0.08 4.34 17.57
CA LEU A 156 0.64 3.03 17.28
C LEU A 156 0.40 2.06 18.44
N HIS A 157 -0.18 0.90 18.12
CA HIS A 157 -0.29 -0.24 19.03
C HIS A 157 0.53 -1.38 18.42
N ILE A 158 1.48 -1.88 19.19
CA ILE A 158 2.38 -2.97 18.75
C ILE A 158 1.97 -4.23 19.50
N GLY A 159 1.75 -5.31 18.74
CA GLY A 159 1.59 -6.66 19.28
C GLY A 159 2.91 -7.30 19.66
N GLU A 160 2.94 -8.62 19.72
CA GLU A 160 4.14 -9.35 20.06
C GLU A 160 5.15 -9.32 18.91
N ILE A 161 6.43 -9.13 19.24
CA ILE A 161 7.55 -9.15 18.29
C ILE A 161 8.47 -10.30 18.65
N TYR A 162 8.84 -11.09 17.66
CA TYR A 162 9.71 -12.25 17.78
C TYR A 162 10.96 -12.11 16.90
N LEU A 163 12.10 -12.52 17.41
CA LEU A 163 13.33 -12.71 16.66
C LEU A 163 13.60 -14.20 16.53
N GLU A 164 13.73 -14.68 15.31
CA GLU A 164 14.16 -16.05 14.98
C GLU A 164 15.64 -16.01 14.57
N GLU A 165 16.49 -16.67 15.34
CA GLU A 165 17.93 -16.71 15.09
C GLU A 165 18.28 -17.66 13.94
N PRO A 166 19.19 -17.29 13.03
CA PRO A 166 19.51 -18.09 11.84
C PRO A 166 20.24 -19.38 12.15
N GLU A 167 21.02 -19.43 13.23
CA GLU A 167 21.90 -20.58 13.52
C GLU A 167 21.18 -21.76 14.18
N ASN A 168 20.16 -21.53 14.96
CA ASN A 168 19.51 -22.58 15.76
C ASN A 168 17.98 -22.62 15.65
N GLY A 169 17.38 -21.67 14.92
CA GLY A 169 15.93 -21.55 14.78
C GLY A 169 15.21 -21.19 16.09
N GLN A 170 15.93 -20.74 17.12
CA GLN A 170 15.31 -20.30 18.36
C GLN A 170 14.53 -19.01 18.15
N THR A 171 13.32 -19.01 18.67
CA THR A 171 12.46 -17.83 18.64
C THR A 171 12.52 -17.14 20.00
N ILE A 172 12.92 -15.87 20.00
CA ILE A 172 13.00 -15.03 21.19
C ILE A 172 11.92 -13.97 21.10
N LYS A 173 11.04 -13.92 22.09
CA LYS A 173 10.09 -12.81 22.23
C LYS A 173 10.83 -11.57 22.68
N ILE A 174 10.69 -10.45 21.92
CA ILE A 174 11.36 -9.18 22.22
C ILE A 174 10.43 -8.26 23.01
N ILE A 175 9.15 -8.21 22.64
CA ILE A 175 8.11 -7.41 23.30
C ILE A 175 6.83 -8.23 23.41
#